data_cb7783830234387cea4007432dbb1967
#
_entry.id   cb7783830234387cea4007432dbb1967
#
_cell.length_a   1.000
_cell.length_b   1.000
_cell.length_c   1.000
_cell.angle_alpha   90.00
_cell.angle_beta   90.00
_cell.angle_gamma   90.00
#
_symmetry.space_group_name_H-M   'P 1'
#
loop_
_entity.id
_entity.type
_entity.pdbx_description
1 polymer ?
#
loop_
_entity_poly.entity_id
_entity_poly.type
_entity_poly.pdbx_seq_one_letter_code
_entity_poly.pdbx_strand_id
1 'polypeptide(L)'
;MGIFRLSLDKKGDLHAVDGIGTSWNISGTVVPMLNMDSLITASVAKDQRRPHAAIVNKLDSVQATIAGGVIKIRYSRPAVRGRVIFGAVVPYDRFWRTGADAATKLTLSQAIYFNGKELPAGEYSIFTLPSKNGWTMMFNKEPNIWGTEYKAENDVLRVPMSTAALPESVEWLTIAVVPADKGGRIEVSWEKLKVSVAFSLLKQ
;
A
#
# COMPACT_ATOMS: atom_id res chain seq x y z
N MET A 1 -3.70 -10.91 11.54
CA MET A 1 -2.48 -11.68 11.81
C MET A 1 -2.74 -13.11 11.33
N GLY A 2 -2.00 -13.62 10.36
CA GLY A 2 -2.20 -14.99 9.88
C GLY A 2 -1.48 -15.98 10.79
N ILE A 3 -1.93 -17.23 10.77
CA ILE A 3 -1.34 -18.31 11.57
C ILE A 3 -0.54 -19.22 10.63
N PHE A 4 0.70 -19.51 10.98
CA PHE A 4 1.47 -20.57 10.36
C PHE A 4 1.03 -21.92 10.96
N ARG A 5 0.74 -22.90 10.10
CA ARG A 5 0.51 -24.28 10.48
C ARG A 5 1.77 -25.08 10.21
N LEU A 6 2.25 -25.78 11.21
CA LEU A 6 3.37 -26.69 11.10
C LEU A 6 2.84 -28.12 11.10
N SER A 7 3.22 -28.89 10.11
CA SER A 7 2.93 -30.33 10.07
C SER A 7 4.18 -31.10 10.42
N LEU A 8 4.09 -32.03 11.37
CA LEU A 8 5.18 -32.89 11.78
C LEU A 8 4.95 -34.30 11.24
N ASP A 9 6.02 -35.03 10.98
CA ASP A 9 5.97 -36.43 10.61
C ASP A 9 5.78 -37.32 11.87
N LYS A 10 5.71 -38.65 11.68
CA LYS A 10 5.52 -39.63 12.78
C LYS A 10 6.64 -39.65 13.80
N LYS A 11 7.82 -39.05 13.48
CA LYS A 11 8.97 -38.96 14.38
C LYS A 11 9.03 -37.62 15.10
N GLY A 12 8.14 -36.68 14.76
CA GLY A 12 8.10 -35.33 15.29
C GLY A 12 8.97 -34.34 14.52
N ASP A 13 9.53 -34.73 13.37
CA ASP A 13 10.31 -33.83 12.51
C ASP A 13 9.37 -32.95 11.65
N LEU A 14 9.81 -31.72 11.36
CA LEU A 14 9.05 -30.80 10.53
C LEU A 14 8.87 -31.38 9.12
N HIS A 15 7.63 -31.54 8.69
CA HIS A 15 7.25 -32.06 7.36
C HIS A 15 6.77 -30.95 6.41
N ALA A 16 5.96 -30.02 6.91
CA ALA A 16 5.45 -28.92 6.08
C ALA A 16 5.15 -27.68 6.92
N VAL A 17 5.18 -26.54 6.22
CA VAL A 17 4.76 -25.24 6.75
C VAL A 17 3.69 -24.68 5.81
N ASP A 18 2.56 -24.25 6.37
CA ASP A 18 1.50 -23.58 5.63
C ASP A 18 1.26 -22.21 6.26
N GLY A 19 1.57 -21.18 5.51
CA GLY A 19 1.33 -19.78 5.85
C GLY A 19 0.36 -19.11 4.90
N ILE A 20 -0.48 -19.89 4.19
CA ILE A 20 -1.51 -19.36 3.30
C ILE A 20 -2.47 -18.49 4.12
N GLY A 21 -2.76 -17.29 3.62
CA GLY A 21 -3.58 -16.31 4.35
C GLY A 21 -2.81 -15.46 5.37
N THR A 22 -1.50 -15.66 5.50
CA THR A 22 -0.61 -14.72 6.20
C THR A 22 -0.16 -13.61 5.22
N SER A 23 0.41 -12.53 5.74
CA SER A 23 1.03 -11.49 4.90
C SER A 23 2.19 -12.01 4.03
N TRP A 24 2.76 -13.14 4.38
CA TRP A 24 3.85 -13.79 3.66
C TRP A 24 3.35 -14.79 2.61
N ASN A 25 2.16 -15.34 2.82
CA ASN A 25 1.50 -16.29 1.92
C ASN A 25 2.44 -17.39 1.40
N ILE A 26 3.21 -18.00 2.31
CA ILE A 26 4.23 -19.00 2.02
C ILE A 26 3.71 -20.37 2.44
N SER A 27 3.87 -21.36 1.58
CA SER A 27 3.75 -22.78 1.93
C SER A 27 5.01 -23.52 1.49
N GLY A 28 5.40 -24.54 2.22
CA GLY A 28 6.56 -25.35 1.90
C GLY A 28 6.48 -26.72 2.52
N THR A 29 7.13 -27.68 1.87
CA THR A 29 7.34 -29.02 2.42
C THR A 29 8.83 -29.25 2.61
N VAL A 30 9.18 -29.95 3.68
CA VAL A 30 10.57 -30.39 3.90
C VAL A 30 10.88 -31.52 2.93
N VAL A 31 11.93 -31.34 2.14
CA VAL A 31 12.44 -32.38 1.24
C VAL A 31 13.82 -32.82 1.73
N PRO A 32 14.11 -34.13 1.80
CA PRO A 32 15.43 -34.59 2.18
C PRO A 32 16.45 -34.20 1.10
N MET A 33 17.60 -33.72 1.54
CA MET A 33 18.76 -33.37 0.72
C MET A 33 18.46 -32.43 -0.47
N LEU A 34 18.28 -31.15 -0.19
CA LEU A 34 18.26 -30.11 -1.21
C LEU A 34 19.66 -29.96 -1.83
N ASN A 35 19.79 -30.29 -3.10
CA ASN A 35 20.98 -29.91 -3.87
C ASN A 35 20.88 -28.40 -4.16
N MET A 36 21.60 -27.60 -3.37
CA MET A 36 21.57 -26.13 -3.47
C MET A 36 22.03 -25.64 -4.84
N ASP A 37 23.01 -26.30 -5.46
CA ASP A 37 23.50 -25.89 -6.78
C ASP A 37 22.46 -26.10 -7.87
N SER A 38 21.72 -27.21 -7.82
CA SER A 38 20.61 -27.43 -8.75
C SER A 38 19.45 -26.46 -8.54
N LEU A 39 19.14 -26.09 -7.30
CA LEU A 39 18.13 -25.10 -6.97
C LEU A 39 18.53 -23.70 -7.42
N ILE A 40 19.78 -23.30 -7.19
CA ILE A 40 20.34 -22.03 -7.64
C ILE A 40 20.26 -21.97 -9.19
N THR A 41 20.73 -23.02 -9.86
CA THR A 41 20.72 -23.10 -11.33
C THR A 41 19.29 -23.02 -11.89
N ALA A 42 18.35 -23.76 -11.29
CA ALA A 42 16.95 -23.73 -11.69
C ALA A 42 16.29 -22.37 -11.41
N SER A 43 16.64 -21.72 -10.29
CA SER A 43 16.14 -20.40 -9.94
C SER A 43 16.66 -19.33 -10.90
N VAL A 44 17.97 -19.32 -11.19
CA VAL A 44 18.59 -18.40 -12.15
C VAL A 44 17.98 -18.58 -13.54
N ALA A 45 17.79 -19.83 -14.01
CA ALA A 45 17.17 -20.11 -15.29
C ALA A 45 15.69 -19.64 -15.35
N LYS A 46 14.96 -19.75 -14.21
CA LYS A 46 13.58 -19.25 -14.09
C LYS A 46 13.54 -17.71 -14.11
N ASP A 47 14.46 -17.06 -13.46
CA ASP A 47 14.54 -15.59 -13.41
C ASP A 47 14.95 -15.02 -14.78
N GLN A 48 15.87 -15.67 -15.50
CA GLN A 48 16.23 -15.29 -16.87
C GLN A 48 15.06 -15.42 -17.85
N ARG A 49 14.13 -16.36 -17.63
CA ARG A 49 12.91 -16.52 -18.43
C ARG A 49 11.80 -15.54 -18.07
N ARG A 50 11.95 -14.79 -16.99
CA ARG A 50 11.00 -13.76 -16.51
C ARG A 50 11.63 -12.37 -16.61
N PRO A 51 11.60 -11.74 -17.79
CA PRO A 51 12.20 -10.42 -18.00
C PRO A 51 11.62 -9.33 -17.08
N HIS A 52 10.56 -9.63 -16.32
CA HIS A 52 9.92 -8.72 -15.36
C HIS A 52 10.12 -9.12 -13.89
N ALA A 53 10.87 -10.19 -13.59
CA ALA A 53 11.10 -10.64 -12.20
C ALA A 53 11.86 -9.61 -11.35
N ALA A 54 12.67 -8.76 -12.00
CA ALA A 54 13.46 -7.70 -11.37
C ALA A 54 12.76 -6.32 -11.31
N ILE A 55 11.45 -6.23 -11.60
CA ILE A 55 10.77 -4.93 -11.47
C ILE A 55 10.47 -4.70 -9.98
N VAL A 56 11.43 -4.07 -9.33
CA VAL A 56 11.28 -3.52 -7.98
C VAL A 56 10.19 -2.44 -8.02
N ASN A 57 9.39 -2.32 -6.95
CA ASN A 57 8.45 -1.22 -6.81
C ASN A 57 9.20 0.11 -6.93
N LYS A 58 8.73 1.00 -7.81
CA LYS A 58 9.41 2.28 -8.03
C LYS A 58 9.09 3.22 -6.88
N LEU A 59 10.11 3.76 -6.24
CA LEU A 59 9.93 4.87 -5.33
C LEU A 59 9.61 6.14 -6.13
N ASP A 60 8.57 6.86 -5.73
CA ASP A 60 8.11 8.09 -6.38
C ASP A 60 7.68 9.13 -5.35
N SER A 61 7.57 10.37 -5.80
CA SER A 61 7.04 11.45 -4.98
C SER A 61 6.28 12.46 -5.82
N VAL A 62 5.19 12.96 -5.26
CA VAL A 62 4.43 14.08 -5.80
C VAL A 62 4.48 15.24 -4.81
N GLN A 63 4.59 16.45 -5.34
CA GLN A 63 4.57 17.68 -4.55
C GLN A 63 3.69 18.71 -5.23
N ALA A 64 2.93 19.44 -4.43
CA ALA A 64 2.16 20.60 -4.87
C ALA A 64 2.37 21.75 -3.89
N THR A 65 2.42 22.97 -4.43
CA THR A 65 2.39 24.20 -3.63
C THR A 65 1.03 24.86 -3.82
N ILE A 66 0.30 25.07 -2.74
CA ILE A 66 -1.06 25.63 -2.75
C ILE A 66 -1.10 26.76 -1.71
N ALA A 67 -1.40 27.96 -2.16
CA ALA A 67 -1.43 29.18 -1.31
C ALA A 67 -0.19 29.30 -0.39
N GLY A 68 0.99 29.04 -0.94
CA GLY A 68 2.27 29.12 -0.21
C GLY A 68 2.63 27.88 0.63
N GLY A 69 1.69 26.99 0.89
CA GLY A 69 1.95 25.74 1.61
C GLY A 69 2.36 24.61 0.69
N VAL A 70 3.26 23.77 1.16
CA VAL A 70 3.77 22.61 0.44
C VAL A 70 3.12 21.34 0.97
N ILE A 71 2.61 20.53 0.04
CA ILE A 71 2.12 19.17 0.30
C ILE A 71 3.01 18.24 -0.51
N LYS A 72 3.66 17.28 0.17
CA LYS A 72 4.51 16.28 -0.48
C LYS A 72 4.08 14.88 -0.06
N ILE A 73 3.94 13.98 -1.04
CA ILE A 73 3.65 12.56 -0.78
C ILE A 73 4.76 11.73 -1.42
N ARG A 74 5.38 10.85 -0.64
CA ARG A 74 6.40 9.90 -1.08
C ARG A 74 5.86 8.48 -0.90
N TYR A 75 5.95 7.66 -1.93
CA TYR A 75 5.35 6.33 -1.94
C TYR A 75 6.06 5.37 -2.88
N SER A 76 5.90 4.06 -2.65
CA SER A 76 6.35 3.04 -3.58
C SER A 76 5.21 2.62 -4.49
N ARG A 77 5.46 2.60 -5.81
CA ARG A 77 4.50 2.31 -6.88
C ARG A 77 4.56 0.84 -7.27
N PRO A 78 3.62 -0.01 -6.83
CA PRO A 78 3.46 -1.33 -7.40
C PRO A 78 2.76 -1.27 -8.77
N ALA A 79 3.05 -2.28 -9.62
CA ALA A 79 2.40 -2.47 -10.91
C ALA A 79 1.30 -3.52 -10.84
N VAL A 80 0.30 -3.43 -11.72
CA VAL A 80 -0.80 -4.41 -11.83
C VAL A 80 -0.27 -5.79 -12.26
N ARG A 81 0.54 -5.86 -13.30
CA ARG A 81 1.14 -7.08 -13.84
C ARG A 81 0.11 -8.19 -14.10
N GLY A 82 -1.02 -7.83 -14.68
CA GLY A 82 -2.11 -8.78 -15.00
C GLY A 82 -2.81 -9.39 -13.78
N ARG A 83 -2.58 -8.87 -12.57
CA ARG A 83 -3.23 -9.36 -11.35
C ARG A 83 -4.54 -8.60 -11.09
N VAL A 84 -5.48 -9.25 -10.43
CA VAL A 84 -6.62 -8.58 -9.81
C VAL A 84 -6.10 -7.85 -8.55
N ILE A 85 -6.28 -6.54 -8.52
CA ILE A 85 -5.74 -5.72 -7.43
C ILE A 85 -6.69 -5.71 -6.26
N PHE A 86 -7.85 -5.07 -6.42
CA PHE A 86 -8.77 -4.87 -5.31
C PHE A 86 -9.63 -6.11 -5.07
N GLY A 87 -9.58 -6.61 -3.83
CA GLY A 87 -10.18 -7.88 -3.43
C GLY A 87 -9.22 -9.07 -3.47
N ALA A 88 -8.03 -8.94 -4.13
CA ALA A 88 -7.00 -9.98 -4.17
C ALA A 88 -5.66 -9.47 -3.61
N VAL A 89 -4.89 -8.67 -4.36
CA VAL A 89 -3.60 -8.11 -3.89
C VAL A 89 -3.81 -7.14 -2.74
N VAL A 90 -4.85 -6.32 -2.82
CA VAL A 90 -5.33 -5.42 -1.77
C VAL A 90 -6.70 -5.92 -1.31
N PRO A 91 -6.76 -6.72 -0.24
CA PRO A 91 -8.02 -7.24 0.27
C PRO A 91 -8.97 -6.13 0.72
N TYR A 92 -10.27 -6.32 0.53
CA TYR A 92 -11.27 -5.46 1.14
C TYR A 92 -11.32 -5.63 2.66
N ASP A 93 -11.73 -4.57 3.34
CA ASP A 93 -11.93 -4.50 4.80
C ASP A 93 -10.65 -4.80 5.60
N ARG A 94 -9.48 -4.54 4.97
CA ARG A 94 -8.16 -4.59 5.60
C ARG A 94 -7.37 -3.32 5.33
N PHE A 95 -6.59 -2.91 6.30
CA PHE A 95 -5.71 -1.74 6.16
C PHE A 95 -4.65 -1.99 5.10
N TRP A 96 -4.47 -0.99 4.25
CA TRP A 96 -3.47 -0.98 3.19
C TRP A 96 -2.62 0.29 3.27
N ARG A 97 -1.31 0.13 3.21
CA ARG A 97 -0.30 1.20 3.25
C ARG A 97 -0.35 2.19 2.07
N THR A 98 -1.37 2.13 1.24
CA THR A 98 -1.60 2.98 0.06
C THR A 98 -0.39 2.99 -0.91
N GLY A 99 0.25 1.82 -1.03
CA GLY A 99 1.48 1.63 -1.79
C GLY A 99 2.06 0.25 -1.60
N ALA A 100 3.37 0.15 -1.75
CA ALA A 100 4.17 -1.05 -1.48
C ALA A 100 5.34 -0.70 -0.55
N ASP A 101 5.96 -1.72 0.05
CA ASP A 101 7.13 -1.61 0.94
C ASP A 101 6.83 -0.78 2.20
N ALA A 102 7.50 0.34 2.42
CA ALA A 102 7.19 1.28 3.49
C ALA A 102 5.82 1.93 3.30
N ALA A 103 5.22 2.42 4.37
CA ALA A 103 3.99 3.19 4.31
C ALA A 103 4.17 4.47 3.49
N THR A 104 3.14 4.85 2.75
CA THR A 104 3.12 6.13 2.02
C THR A 104 3.23 7.28 3.00
N LYS A 105 4.19 8.17 2.76
CA LYS A 105 4.49 9.30 3.66
C LYS A 105 3.93 10.59 3.10
N LEU A 106 3.21 11.34 3.95
CA LEU A 106 2.72 12.70 3.70
C LEU A 106 3.55 13.69 4.52
N THR A 107 3.95 14.79 3.91
CA THR A 107 4.57 15.95 4.58
C THR A 107 3.75 17.19 4.26
N LEU A 108 3.34 17.90 5.28
CA LEU A 108 2.57 19.15 5.21
C LEU A 108 3.36 20.29 5.84
N SER A 109 3.57 21.39 5.11
CA SER A 109 4.18 22.60 5.67
C SER A 109 3.19 23.51 6.39
N GLN A 110 1.89 23.30 6.19
CA GLN A 110 0.80 24.01 6.87
C GLN A 110 -0.38 23.07 7.12
N ALA A 111 -1.28 23.46 8.01
CA ALA A 111 -2.49 22.68 8.27
C ALA A 111 -3.40 22.62 7.05
N ILE A 112 -4.09 21.51 6.87
CA ILE A 112 -5.17 21.31 5.90
C ILE A 112 -6.41 20.78 6.59
N TYR A 113 -7.58 20.96 6.00
CA TYR A 113 -8.86 20.60 6.60
C TYR A 113 -9.62 19.64 5.71
N PHE A 114 -10.11 18.56 6.30
CA PHE A 114 -11.00 17.58 5.66
C PHE A 114 -12.38 17.67 6.31
N ASN A 115 -13.39 18.15 5.57
CA ASN A 115 -14.74 18.35 6.11
C ASN A 115 -14.73 19.10 7.47
N GLY A 116 -13.97 20.19 7.54
CA GLY A 116 -13.83 21.03 8.73
C GLY A 116 -12.93 20.46 9.85
N LYS A 117 -12.44 19.22 9.72
CA LYS A 117 -11.49 18.62 10.66
C LYS A 117 -10.06 18.93 10.25
N GLU A 118 -9.30 19.46 11.17
CA GLU A 118 -7.90 19.85 10.94
C GLU A 118 -6.97 18.64 10.90
N LEU A 119 -6.06 18.65 9.93
CA LEU A 119 -4.82 17.89 9.95
C LEU A 119 -3.67 18.89 10.04
N PRO A 120 -2.99 19.01 11.19
CA PRO A 120 -1.92 19.99 11.39
C PRO A 120 -0.75 19.85 10.42
N ALA A 121 0.09 20.89 10.30
CA ALA A 121 1.39 20.76 9.67
C ALA A 121 2.20 19.64 10.34
N GLY A 122 2.92 18.85 9.54
CA GLY A 122 3.70 17.73 10.08
C GLY A 122 3.93 16.64 9.06
N GLU A 123 4.41 15.51 9.57
CA GLU A 123 4.65 14.31 8.80
C GLU A 123 3.73 13.16 9.27
N TYR A 124 3.19 12.43 8.33
CA TYR A 124 2.24 11.34 8.59
C TYR A 124 2.50 10.17 7.66
N SER A 125 2.15 8.97 8.08
CA SER A 125 1.93 7.90 7.12
C SER A 125 0.46 7.87 6.67
N ILE A 126 0.24 7.56 5.40
CA ILE A 126 -1.08 7.37 4.81
C ILE A 126 -1.37 5.87 4.72
N PHE A 127 -2.49 5.49 5.30
CA PHE A 127 -3.12 4.19 5.09
C PHE A 127 -4.51 4.39 4.51
N THR A 128 -5.02 3.37 3.84
CA THR A 128 -6.42 3.33 3.41
C THR A 128 -7.07 2.04 3.85
N LEU A 129 -8.37 2.10 4.08
CA LEU A 129 -9.24 0.95 4.30
C LEU A 129 -10.15 0.80 3.09
N PRO A 130 -9.80 -0.06 2.13
CA PRO A 130 -10.66 -0.38 0.99
C PRO A 130 -11.90 -1.12 1.44
N SER A 131 -13.08 -0.73 0.96
CA SER A 131 -14.30 -1.50 1.13
C SER A 131 -15.15 -1.41 -0.14
N LYS A 132 -16.01 -2.38 -0.36
CA LYS A 132 -16.98 -2.35 -1.48
C LYS A 132 -17.98 -1.21 -1.35
N ASN A 133 -18.26 -0.77 -0.11
CA ASN A 133 -19.25 0.26 0.20
C ASN A 133 -18.65 1.66 0.39
N GLY A 134 -17.35 1.80 0.28
CA GLY A 134 -16.64 3.07 0.44
C GLY A 134 -15.21 2.87 0.95
N TRP A 135 -14.39 3.87 0.74
CA TRP A 135 -13.00 3.87 1.16
C TRP A 135 -12.78 4.90 2.26
N THR A 136 -11.83 4.64 3.13
CA THR A 136 -11.40 5.58 4.17
C THR A 136 -9.90 5.79 4.09
N MET A 137 -9.44 7.04 4.09
CA MET A 137 -8.04 7.41 4.25
C MET A 137 -7.75 7.69 5.71
N MET A 138 -6.65 7.15 6.22
CA MET A 138 -6.16 7.37 7.57
C MET A 138 -4.82 8.09 7.51
N PHE A 139 -4.68 9.11 8.36
CA PHE A 139 -3.42 9.82 8.60
C PHE A 139 -2.90 9.39 9.96
N ASN A 140 -1.75 8.73 9.98
CA ASN A 140 -1.16 8.14 11.17
C ASN A 140 0.09 8.94 11.57
N LYS A 141 0.25 9.20 12.87
CA LYS A 141 1.34 10.04 13.40
C LYS A 141 2.74 9.40 13.33
N GLU A 142 2.83 8.13 12.93
CA GLU A 142 4.10 7.42 12.74
C GLU A 142 4.53 7.49 11.27
N PRO A 143 5.31 8.49 10.84
CA PRO A 143 5.55 8.74 9.40
C PRO A 143 6.54 7.78 8.74
N ASN A 144 7.34 7.06 9.51
CA ASN A 144 8.46 6.26 9.03
C ASN A 144 8.33 4.80 9.44
N ILE A 145 7.16 4.21 9.27
CA ILE A 145 6.89 2.80 9.58
C ILE A 145 6.88 1.91 8.33
N TRP A 146 7.17 0.65 8.52
CA TRP A 146 6.94 -0.34 7.48
C TRP A 146 5.44 -0.54 7.25
N GLY A 147 5.06 -0.89 6.03
CA GLY A 147 3.64 -0.93 5.65
C GLY A 147 2.78 -1.97 6.39
N THR A 148 3.38 -2.86 7.18
CA THR A 148 2.70 -3.86 8.01
C THR A 148 2.68 -3.50 9.50
N GLU A 149 3.28 -2.38 9.89
CA GLU A 149 3.40 -1.94 11.30
C GLU A 149 2.30 -0.95 11.71
N TYR A 150 1.22 -0.91 10.97
CA TYR A 150 0.09 -0.02 11.25
C TYR A 150 -0.53 -0.28 12.62
N LYS A 151 -0.74 0.80 13.36
CA LYS A 151 -1.44 0.83 14.64
C LYS A 151 -2.53 1.87 14.61
N ALA A 152 -3.77 1.43 14.77
CA ALA A 152 -4.96 2.27 14.65
C ALA A 152 -5.06 3.37 15.73
N GLU A 153 -4.46 3.14 16.90
CA GLU A 153 -4.38 4.11 18.00
C GLU A 153 -3.51 5.32 17.68
N ASN A 154 -2.68 5.22 16.65
CA ASN A 154 -1.83 6.30 16.16
C ASN A 154 -2.49 7.13 15.04
N ASP A 155 -3.72 6.82 14.64
CA ASP A 155 -4.45 7.63 13.67
C ASP A 155 -4.89 8.96 14.29
N VAL A 156 -4.48 10.05 13.64
CA VAL A 156 -4.89 11.41 14.03
C VAL A 156 -6.16 11.84 13.32
N LEU A 157 -6.41 11.28 12.13
CA LEU A 157 -7.61 11.60 11.35
C LEU A 157 -7.98 10.44 10.42
N ARG A 158 -9.30 10.20 10.30
CA ARG A 158 -9.88 9.27 9.32
C ARG A 158 -10.90 10.02 8.47
N VAL A 159 -10.81 9.88 7.15
CA VAL A 159 -11.63 10.64 6.20
C VAL A 159 -12.22 9.70 5.15
N PRO A 160 -13.53 9.76 4.90
CA PRO A 160 -14.12 9.01 3.79
C PRO A 160 -13.61 9.53 2.45
N MET A 161 -13.43 8.62 1.50
CA MET A 161 -12.99 8.89 0.14
C MET A 161 -14.11 8.65 -0.85
N SER A 162 -14.13 9.45 -1.90
CA SER A 162 -14.96 9.17 -3.09
C SER A 162 -14.27 8.16 -3.99
N THR A 163 -15.06 7.32 -4.65
CA THR A 163 -14.58 6.31 -5.61
C THR A 163 -15.10 6.61 -7.01
N ALA A 164 -14.30 6.37 -8.03
CA ALA A 164 -14.68 6.49 -9.43
C ALA A 164 -14.00 5.38 -10.25
N ALA A 165 -14.75 4.78 -11.17
CA ALA A 165 -14.19 3.87 -12.15
C ALA A 165 -13.35 4.65 -13.17
N LEU A 166 -12.25 4.08 -13.60
CA LEU A 166 -11.42 4.60 -14.69
C LEU A 166 -11.78 3.88 -16.00
N PRO A 167 -11.85 4.60 -17.13
CA PRO A 167 -12.13 4.00 -18.44
C PRO A 167 -11.00 3.05 -18.88
N GLU A 168 -9.76 3.39 -18.51
CA GLU A 168 -8.56 2.60 -18.82
C GLU A 168 -7.85 2.17 -17.54
N SER A 169 -7.15 1.04 -17.63
CA SER A 169 -6.37 0.52 -16.50
C SER A 169 -5.08 1.32 -16.31
N VAL A 170 -4.85 1.79 -15.10
CA VAL A 170 -3.61 2.43 -14.67
C VAL A 170 -2.67 1.35 -14.15
N GLU A 171 -1.64 1.03 -14.92
CA GLU A 171 -0.69 -0.07 -14.63
C GLU A 171 0.09 0.16 -13.33
N TRP A 172 0.59 1.38 -13.11
CA TRP A 172 1.36 1.72 -11.92
C TRP A 172 0.51 2.51 -10.95
N LEU A 173 0.47 2.10 -9.68
CA LEU A 173 -0.13 2.92 -8.62
C LEU A 173 0.35 4.37 -8.79
N THR A 174 -0.58 5.29 -8.87
CA THR A 174 -0.29 6.71 -9.05
C THR A 174 -1.02 7.51 -7.99
N ILE A 175 -0.28 8.30 -7.23
CA ILE A 175 -0.83 9.28 -6.30
C ILE A 175 -0.62 10.67 -6.91
N ALA A 176 -1.65 11.51 -6.85
CA ALA A 176 -1.61 12.88 -7.32
C ALA A 176 -2.17 13.82 -6.25
N VAL A 177 -1.61 15.03 -6.19
CA VAL A 177 -2.19 16.16 -5.47
C VAL A 177 -2.66 17.14 -6.53
N VAL A 178 -3.97 17.29 -6.65
CA VAL A 178 -4.62 18.17 -7.63
C VAL A 178 -5.00 19.47 -6.93
N PRO A 179 -4.33 20.60 -7.24
CA PRO A 179 -4.65 21.88 -6.63
C PRO A 179 -6.03 22.41 -7.04
N ALA A 180 -6.65 23.19 -6.14
CA ALA A 180 -7.82 24.00 -6.37
C ALA A 180 -7.65 25.33 -5.63
N ASP A 181 -8.48 26.35 -5.94
CA ASP A 181 -8.31 27.73 -5.43
C ASP A 181 -8.15 27.84 -3.91
N LYS A 182 -8.89 27.05 -3.15
CA LYS A 182 -8.91 27.09 -1.66
C LYS A 182 -8.51 25.78 -1.02
N GLY A 183 -7.73 24.94 -1.72
CA GLY A 183 -7.37 23.62 -1.25
C GLY A 183 -6.94 22.72 -2.39
N GLY A 184 -7.43 21.49 -2.39
CA GLY A 184 -7.09 20.52 -3.42
C GLY A 184 -7.73 19.16 -3.18
N ARG A 185 -7.19 18.19 -3.88
CA ARG A 185 -7.62 16.80 -3.77
C ARG A 185 -6.42 15.87 -3.83
N ILE A 186 -6.37 14.92 -2.92
CA ILE A 186 -5.45 13.78 -3.02
C ILE A 186 -6.18 12.69 -3.78
N GLU A 187 -5.59 12.22 -4.86
CA GLU A 187 -6.12 11.15 -5.71
C GLU A 187 -5.17 9.96 -5.70
N VAL A 188 -5.73 8.75 -5.65
CA VAL A 188 -5.01 7.48 -5.78
C VAL A 188 -5.65 6.70 -6.91
N SER A 189 -4.89 6.41 -7.95
CA SER A 189 -5.34 5.69 -9.14
C SER A 189 -4.53 4.40 -9.32
N TRP A 190 -5.20 3.28 -9.48
CA TRP A 190 -4.57 2.01 -9.78
C TRP A 190 -5.58 1.04 -10.38
N GLU A 191 -5.15 0.23 -11.35
CA GLU A 191 -6.04 -0.61 -12.15
C GLU A 191 -7.18 0.24 -12.75
N LYS A 192 -8.42 -0.13 -12.56
CA LYS A 192 -9.60 0.58 -13.06
C LYS A 192 -10.31 1.41 -11.99
N LEU A 193 -9.61 1.76 -10.91
CA LEU A 193 -10.19 2.49 -9.79
C LEU A 193 -9.40 3.76 -9.50
N LYS A 194 -10.11 4.85 -9.28
CA LYS A 194 -9.62 6.08 -8.67
C LYS A 194 -10.37 6.32 -7.37
N VAL A 195 -9.64 6.57 -6.29
CA VAL A 195 -10.20 7.06 -5.03
C VAL A 195 -9.64 8.42 -4.72
N SER A 196 -10.41 9.29 -4.12
CA SER A 196 -9.99 10.66 -3.86
C SER A 196 -10.61 11.25 -2.60
N VAL A 197 -9.89 12.20 -1.99
CA VAL A 197 -10.38 12.99 -0.88
C VAL A 197 -10.04 14.46 -1.10
N ALA A 198 -11.03 15.33 -0.97
CA ALA A 198 -10.84 16.78 -1.06
C ALA A 198 -10.41 17.35 0.30
N PHE A 199 -9.57 18.37 0.26
CA PHE A 199 -9.16 19.15 1.42
C PHE A 199 -9.25 20.64 1.14
N SER A 200 -9.41 21.45 2.19
CA SER A 200 -9.31 22.91 2.13
C SER A 200 -8.12 23.41 2.94
N LEU A 201 -7.67 24.63 2.65
CA LEU A 201 -6.64 25.35 3.42
C LEU A 201 -7.24 26.23 4.51
N LEU A 202 -8.55 26.40 4.50
CA LEU A 202 -9.29 27.21 5.47
C LEU A 202 -10.29 26.30 6.19
N LYS A 203 -10.41 26.53 7.48
CA LYS A 203 -11.46 25.90 8.28
C LYS A 203 -12.81 26.37 7.73
N GLN A 204 -13.60 25.43 7.26
CA GLN A 204 -14.99 25.67 6.84
C GLN A 204 -15.95 25.44 8.00
#